data_2756c567943a265161f2fec653bd56f0
#
_entry.id   2756c567943a265161f2fec653bd56f0
#
_cell.length_a   1.000
_cell.length_b   1.000
_cell.length_c   1.000
_cell.angle_alpha   90.00
_cell.angle_beta   90.00
_cell.angle_gamma   90.00
#
_symmetry.space_group_name_H-M   'P 1'
#
loop_
_entity.id
_entity.type
_entity.pdbx_description
1 polymer ?
#
loop_
_entity_poly.entity_id
_entity_poly.type
_entity_poly.pdbx_seq_one_letter_code
_entity_poly.pdbx_strand_id
1 'polypeptide(L)'
;ITVATRGQVSTEIPNVNVQSNYDSVIKKILVKEGDRVETGQILAKFDETLLASDIRDTKIKLNSNNDNLIRTQAELAYLDDKKLPLPSDKIQLAIFKGFTLEIDTQKNANKTKLNQLNVDLKIIKNEINFNKLEFDRQIELNRKKVGLKKDLEEARFKFKKSLLSETKLQSQIKDAVDSHQAYINQMKKTKNEELKSLIDSDIAMREKLIKLKRNQKDVELLSPISGTILKLEDNFEGSVIEPGDSLLTIVPENVDIHVLIDIDPKNITNVFEGAKVKILLDAMPSQKHGELVGKLISISKDTRDEDISGEKSSMYRGKVKIVENNLRNTPKDFALLPGMNVSGNVISGTRPLITYLIYPVIKTINTAMREP
;
A
#
# COMPACT_ATOMS: atom_id res chain seq x y z
N ILE A 1 19.62 49.29 -19.22
CA ILE A 1 19.07 49.10 -17.86
C ILE A 1 19.63 47.82 -17.36
N THR A 2 20.25 47.86 -16.18
CA THR A 2 20.78 46.69 -15.49
C THR A 2 20.03 46.54 -14.19
N VAL A 3 19.60 45.32 -13.90
CA VAL A 3 19.01 44.96 -12.62
C VAL A 3 20.04 44.16 -11.83
N ALA A 4 20.47 44.71 -10.70
CA ALA A 4 21.39 44.02 -9.79
C ALA A 4 20.63 42.96 -8.99
N THR A 5 21.20 41.79 -8.93
CA THR A 5 20.63 40.62 -8.22
C THR A 5 21.73 39.95 -7.40
N ARG A 6 21.36 39.25 -6.36
CA ARG A 6 22.26 38.33 -5.65
C ARG A 6 21.84 36.91 -5.98
N GLY A 7 22.74 35.98 -5.75
CA GLY A 7 22.42 34.59 -6.00
C GLY A 7 23.52 33.63 -5.59
N GLN A 8 23.39 32.42 -5.96
CA GLN A 8 24.39 31.38 -5.69
C GLN A 8 24.51 30.38 -6.85
N VAL A 9 25.67 29.80 -6.95
CA VAL A 9 25.93 28.69 -7.86
C VAL A 9 25.19 27.46 -7.36
N SER A 10 24.46 26.78 -8.23
CA SER A 10 23.71 25.58 -7.90
C SER A 10 23.90 24.52 -8.99
N THR A 11 23.68 23.29 -8.65
CA THR A 11 23.64 22.15 -9.58
C THR A 11 22.20 21.88 -10.03
N GLU A 12 22.04 21.27 -11.19
CA GLU A 12 20.72 20.89 -11.70
C GLU A 12 20.06 19.81 -10.85
N ILE A 13 20.86 18.91 -10.30
CA ILE A 13 20.44 17.90 -9.32
C ILE A 13 20.88 18.41 -7.93
N PRO A 14 19.96 18.54 -6.97
CA PRO A 14 20.32 18.92 -5.60
C PRO A 14 21.14 17.81 -4.92
N ASN A 15 21.72 18.11 -3.77
CA ASN A 15 22.34 17.09 -2.92
C ASN A 15 21.34 15.99 -2.61
N VAL A 16 21.77 14.75 -2.71
CA VAL A 16 20.92 13.56 -2.51
C VAL A 16 21.20 12.96 -1.15
N ASN A 17 20.16 12.95 -0.31
CA ASN A 17 20.19 12.24 0.97
C ASN A 17 19.88 10.78 0.73
N VAL A 18 20.81 9.89 1.10
CA VAL A 18 20.63 8.46 1.02
C VAL A 18 20.07 7.97 2.34
N GLN A 19 18.87 7.37 2.29
CA GLN A 19 18.05 7.00 3.45
C GLN A 19 17.81 5.49 3.48
N SER A 20 17.52 4.95 4.68
CA SER A 20 17.02 3.59 4.82
C SER A 20 15.54 3.49 4.47
N ASN A 21 15.15 2.41 3.79
CA ASN A 21 13.76 2.14 3.44
C ASN A 21 13.01 1.29 4.48
N TYR A 22 13.71 0.73 5.49
CA TYR A 22 13.16 -0.16 6.50
C TYR A 22 14.01 -0.12 7.78
N ASP A 23 13.43 -0.59 8.90
CA ASP A 23 14.13 -0.75 10.17
C ASP A 23 15.30 -1.70 10.01
N SER A 24 16.50 -1.23 10.28
CA SER A 24 17.73 -2.02 10.07
C SER A 24 18.82 -1.65 11.06
N VAL A 25 19.77 -2.57 11.24
CA VAL A 25 20.97 -2.32 12.03
C VAL A 25 22.14 -2.20 11.07
N ILE A 26 22.94 -1.15 11.21
CA ILE A 26 24.14 -0.97 10.39
C ILE A 26 25.17 -2.05 10.80
N LYS A 27 25.49 -2.93 9.86
CA LYS A 27 26.56 -3.93 10.04
C LYS A 27 27.92 -3.35 9.74
N LYS A 28 28.02 -2.56 8.66
CA LYS A 28 29.29 -1.95 8.24
C LYS A 28 29.04 -0.75 7.33
N ILE A 29 29.79 0.33 7.55
CA ILE A 29 29.87 1.48 6.66
C ILE A 29 31.17 1.34 5.84
N LEU A 30 31.06 1.44 4.51
CA LEU A 30 32.17 1.15 3.57
C LEU A 30 32.81 2.41 3.01
N VAL A 31 32.28 3.58 3.34
CA VAL A 31 32.69 4.87 2.77
C VAL A 31 32.89 5.91 3.87
N LYS A 32 33.62 6.97 3.57
CA LYS A 32 33.93 8.09 4.46
C LYS A 32 33.53 9.41 3.84
N GLU A 33 33.45 10.45 4.67
CA GLU A 33 33.29 11.82 4.16
C GLU A 33 34.44 12.21 3.24
N GLY A 34 34.11 12.84 2.11
CA GLY A 34 35.06 13.19 1.06
C GLY A 34 35.34 12.08 0.04
N ASP A 35 34.87 10.85 0.25
CA ASP A 35 35.06 9.78 -0.72
C ASP A 35 34.22 10.02 -1.97
N ARG A 36 34.80 9.71 -3.13
CA ARG A 36 34.10 9.68 -4.40
C ARG A 36 33.41 8.32 -4.58
N VAL A 37 32.14 8.35 -4.97
CA VAL A 37 31.33 7.16 -5.18
C VAL A 37 30.71 7.16 -6.58
N GLU A 38 30.53 5.96 -7.14
CA GLU A 38 29.86 5.76 -8.42
C GLU A 38 28.42 5.26 -8.21
N THR A 39 27.55 5.51 -9.19
CA THR A 39 26.18 4.99 -9.18
C THR A 39 26.18 3.46 -9.05
N GLY A 40 25.47 2.92 -8.06
CA GLY A 40 25.40 1.49 -7.77
C GLY A 40 26.53 0.97 -6.86
N GLN A 41 27.46 1.82 -6.42
CA GLN A 41 28.48 1.43 -5.45
C GLN A 41 27.85 1.21 -4.07
N ILE A 42 28.31 0.16 -3.36
CA ILE A 42 27.85 -0.16 -2.02
C ILE A 42 28.42 0.87 -1.02
N LEU A 43 27.53 1.54 -0.31
CA LEU A 43 27.85 2.55 0.70
C LEU A 43 27.88 1.96 2.12
N ALA A 44 26.91 1.14 2.43
CA ALA A 44 26.79 0.46 3.72
C ALA A 44 26.13 -0.92 3.55
N LYS A 45 26.35 -1.78 4.53
CA LYS A 45 25.68 -3.08 4.66
C LYS A 45 24.91 -3.15 5.95
N PHE A 46 23.68 -3.58 5.87
CA PHE A 46 22.80 -3.81 7.01
C PHE A 46 22.88 -5.26 7.50
N ASP A 47 22.43 -5.50 8.73
CA ASP A 47 22.34 -6.86 9.27
C ASP A 47 21.08 -7.55 8.71
N GLU A 48 21.29 -8.67 8.02
CA GLU A 48 20.23 -9.46 7.42
C GLU A 48 19.65 -10.54 8.33
N THR A 49 20.23 -10.74 9.53
CA THR A 49 19.92 -11.89 10.40
C THR A 49 18.45 -11.93 10.79
N LEU A 50 17.90 -10.80 11.26
CA LEU A 50 16.49 -10.68 11.62
C LEU A 50 15.60 -10.84 10.39
N LEU A 51 15.95 -10.19 9.30
CA LEU A 51 15.20 -10.24 8.05
C LEU A 51 15.16 -11.67 7.45
N ALA A 52 16.27 -12.37 7.48
CA ALA A 52 16.35 -13.77 7.04
C ALA A 52 15.49 -14.69 7.93
N SER A 53 15.45 -14.43 9.25
CA SER A 53 14.57 -15.13 10.18
C SER A 53 13.11 -14.88 9.86
N ASP A 54 12.69 -13.62 9.68
CA ASP A 54 11.32 -13.24 9.36
C ASP A 54 10.84 -13.83 8.04
N ILE A 55 11.70 -13.86 7.03
CA ILE A 55 11.41 -14.52 5.75
C ILE A 55 11.16 -16.01 5.95
N ARG A 56 12.01 -16.69 6.75
CA ARG A 56 11.87 -18.11 7.03
C ARG A 56 10.57 -18.40 7.78
N ASP A 57 10.30 -17.65 8.84
CA ASP A 57 9.09 -17.80 9.64
C ASP A 57 7.82 -17.56 8.83
N THR A 58 7.83 -16.52 7.98
CA THR A 58 6.70 -16.25 7.11
C THR A 58 6.47 -17.38 6.10
N LYS A 59 7.53 -17.97 5.54
CA LYS A 59 7.44 -19.15 4.65
C LYS A 59 6.88 -20.38 5.37
N ILE A 60 7.32 -20.64 6.60
CA ILE A 60 6.81 -21.76 7.41
C ILE A 60 5.33 -21.59 7.67
N LYS A 61 4.90 -20.38 8.09
CA LYS A 61 3.47 -20.04 8.31
C LYS A 61 2.66 -20.19 7.03
N LEU A 62 3.19 -19.75 5.89
CA LEU A 62 2.54 -19.90 4.58
C LEU A 62 2.32 -21.37 4.21
N ASN A 63 3.31 -22.22 4.40
CA ASN A 63 3.19 -23.66 4.13
C ASN A 63 2.15 -24.29 5.04
N SER A 64 2.19 -24.02 6.35
CA SER A 64 1.20 -24.53 7.29
C SER A 64 -0.23 -24.05 6.96
N ASN A 65 -0.38 -22.77 6.56
CA ASN A 65 -1.68 -22.24 6.13
C ASN A 65 -2.18 -22.92 4.85
N ASN A 66 -1.30 -23.19 3.89
CA ASN A 66 -1.64 -23.92 2.67
C ASN A 66 -2.11 -25.35 2.97
N ASP A 67 -1.47 -26.05 3.90
CA ASP A 67 -1.89 -27.39 4.33
C ASP A 67 -3.28 -27.34 4.97
N ASN A 68 -3.58 -26.31 5.78
CA ASN A 68 -4.91 -26.08 6.34
C ASN A 68 -5.94 -25.76 5.24
N LEU A 69 -5.58 -24.97 4.23
CA LEU A 69 -6.46 -24.69 3.08
C LEU A 69 -6.85 -25.97 2.34
N ILE A 70 -5.86 -26.82 2.03
CA ILE A 70 -6.11 -28.11 1.34
C ILE A 70 -7.03 -28.98 2.18
N ARG A 71 -6.81 -29.09 3.52
CA ARG A 71 -7.67 -29.84 4.43
C ARG A 71 -9.10 -29.31 4.43
N THR A 72 -9.29 -28.01 4.64
CA THR A 72 -10.63 -27.39 4.74
C THR A 72 -11.40 -27.52 3.41
N GLN A 73 -10.70 -27.39 2.27
CA GLN A 73 -11.29 -27.65 0.95
C GLN A 73 -11.70 -29.11 0.78
N ALA A 74 -10.89 -30.06 1.26
CA ALA A 74 -11.25 -31.49 1.23
C ALA A 74 -12.45 -31.81 2.14
N GLU A 75 -12.55 -31.18 3.32
CA GLU A 75 -13.69 -31.29 4.23
C GLU A 75 -14.99 -30.77 3.60
N LEU A 76 -14.94 -29.61 2.95
CA LEU A 76 -16.09 -29.05 2.20
C LEU A 76 -16.51 -29.95 1.04
N ALA A 77 -15.54 -30.47 0.29
CA ALA A 77 -15.82 -31.40 -0.79
C ALA A 77 -16.46 -32.69 -0.30
N TYR A 78 -16.01 -33.20 0.84
CA TYR A 78 -16.63 -34.38 1.49
C TYR A 78 -18.09 -34.12 1.86
N LEU A 79 -18.42 -32.92 2.38
CA LEU A 79 -19.82 -32.53 2.67
C LEU A 79 -20.68 -32.36 1.41
N ASP A 80 -20.05 -32.16 0.24
CA ASP A 80 -20.70 -32.05 -1.08
C ASP A 80 -20.72 -33.38 -1.85
N ASP A 81 -20.26 -34.48 -1.25
CA ASP A 81 -20.05 -35.79 -1.89
C ASP A 81 -19.12 -35.68 -3.15
N LYS A 82 -18.17 -34.73 -3.15
CA LYS A 82 -17.15 -34.52 -4.22
C LYS A 82 -15.82 -35.11 -3.80
N LYS A 83 -15.01 -35.49 -4.79
CA LYS A 83 -13.63 -35.93 -4.57
C LYS A 83 -12.68 -34.76 -4.82
N LEU A 84 -11.83 -34.45 -3.83
CA LEU A 84 -10.69 -33.53 -3.95
C LEU A 84 -9.41 -34.22 -3.47
N PRO A 85 -8.24 -33.67 -3.84
CA PRO A 85 -6.96 -34.17 -3.32
C PRO A 85 -6.96 -34.14 -1.78
N LEU A 86 -6.50 -35.22 -1.19
CA LEU A 86 -6.34 -35.31 0.25
C LEU A 86 -5.10 -34.55 0.71
N PRO A 87 -5.09 -34.04 1.98
CA PRO A 87 -3.90 -33.46 2.56
C PRO A 87 -2.73 -34.45 2.53
N SER A 88 -1.57 -33.99 2.09
CA SER A 88 -0.33 -34.78 2.08
C SER A 88 0.35 -34.81 3.46
N ASP A 89 0.17 -33.75 4.26
CA ASP A 89 0.66 -33.71 5.64
C ASP A 89 -0.07 -34.69 6.53
N LYS A 90 0.69 -35.44 7.33
CA LYS A 90 0.18 -36.51 8.18
C LYS A 90 -0.80 -36.00 9.25
N ILE A 91 -0.52 -34.83 9.81
CA ILE A 91 -1.36 -34.23 10.86
C ILE A 91 -2.68 -33.77 10.24
N GLN A 92 -2.64 -33.05 9.13
CA GLN A 92 -3.82 -32.57 8.43
C GLN A 92 -4.68 -33.73 7.92
N LEU A 93 -4.04 -34.80 7.45
CA LEU A 93 -4.76 -36.02 7.04
C LEU A 93 -5.46 -36.70 8.22
N ALA A 94 -4.85 -36.73 9.41
CA ALA A 94 -5.46 -37.28 10.61
C ALA A 94 -6.68 -36.44 11.04
N ILE A 95 -6.59 -35.11 11.00
CA ILE A 95 -7.70 -34.21 11.30
C ILE A 95 -8.85 -34.44 10.30
N PHE A 96 -8.55 -34.50 9.01
CA PHE A 96 -9.52 -34.78 7.95
C PHE A 96 -10.25 -36.13 8.19
N LYS A 97 -9.52 -37.20 8.53
CA LYS A 97 -10.12 -38.50 8.85
C LYS A 97 -11.01 -38.43 10.09
N GLY A 98 -10.63 -37.69 11.12
CA GLY A 98 -11.48 -37.45 12.29
C GLY A 98 -12.78 -36.76 11.91
N PHE A 99 -12.71 -35.70 11.08
CA PHE A 99 -13.88 -34.99 10.57
C PHE A 99 -14.80 -35.89 9.74
N THR A 100 -14.27 -36.68 8.81
CA THR A 100 -15.09 -37.58 7.98
C THR A 100 -15.77 -38.66 8.83
N LEU A 101 -15.08 -39.20 9.84
CA LEU A 101 -15.64 -40.16 10.77
C LEU A 101 -16.82 -39.58 11.57
N GLU A 102 -16.71 -38.35 12.03
CA GLU A 102 -17.78 -37.63 12.73
C GLU A 102 -19.01 -37.48 11.82
N ILE A 103 -18.81 -36.97 10.59
CA ILE A 103 -19.91 -36.80 9.61
C ILE A 103 -20.58 -38.14 9.28
N ASP A 104 -19.80 -39.20 9.06
CA ASP A 104 -20.35 -40.55 8.79
C ASP A 104 -21.12 -41.11 9.96
N THR A 105 -20.66 -40.88 11.17
CA THR A 105 -21.36 -41.29 12.40
C THR A 105 -22.71 -40.61 12.49
N GLN A 106 -22.79 -39.30 12.26
CA GLN A 106 -24.04 -38.54 12.26
C GLN A 106 -24.99 -38.97 11.12
N LYS A 107 -24.45 -39.19 9.92
CA LYS A 107 -25.21 -39.69 8.76
C LYS A 107 -25.81 -41.05 9.04
N ASN A 108 -25.05 -41.99 9.64
CA ASN A 108 -25.49 -43.31 9.99
C ASN A 108 -26.56 -43.29 11.13
N ALA A 109 -26.37 -42.45 12.15
CA ALA A 109 -27.35 -42.27 13.22
C ALA A 109 -28.67 -41.76 12.67
N ASN A 110 -28.65 -40.72 11.78
CA ASN A 110 -29.87 -40.23 11.15
C ASN A 110 -30.53 -41.28 10.24
N LYS A 111 -29.75 -42.02 9.46
CA LYS A 111 -30.24 -43.12 8.62
C LYS A 111 -30.95 -44.19 9.44
N THR A 112 -30.37 -44.60 10.58
CA THR A 112 -30.97 -45.57 11.50
C THR A 112 -32.27 -45.06 12.06
N LYS A 113 -32.35 -43.80 12.51
CA LYS A 113 -33.57 -43.15 13.00
C LYS A 113 -34.67 -43.12 11.93
N LEU A 114 -34.31 -42.73 10.70
CA LEU A 114 -35.25 -42.69 9.57
C LEU A 114 -35.76 -44.08 9.22
N ASN A 115 -34.91 -45.09 9.24
CA ASN A 115 -35.33 -46.47 9.01
C ASN A 115 -36.35 -46.94 10.07
N GLN A 116 -36.10 -46.67 11.35
CA GLN A 116 -37.04 -46.99 12.43
C GLN A 116 -38.37 -46.28 12.22
N LEU A 117 -38.40 -44.98 11.99
CA LEU A 117 -39.62 -44.21 11.74
C LEU A 117 -40.40 -44.72 10.52
N ASN A 118 -39.71 -45.16 9.46
CA ASN A 118 -40.33 -45.74 8.27
C ASN A 118 -40.96 -47.12 8.55
N VAL A 119 -40.35 -47.93 9.40
CA VAL A 119 -40.93 -49.19 9.87
C VAL A 119 -42.21 -48.91 10.69
N ASP A 120 -42.15 -47.96 11.63
CA ASP A 120 -43.29 -47.55 12.44
C ASP A 120 -44.40 -46.99 11.56
N LEU A 121 -44.08 -46.20 10.52
CA LEU A 121 -45.07 -45.72 9.54
C LEU A 121 -45.76 -46.86 8.78
N LYS A 122 -45.05 -47.93 8.44
CA LYS A 122 -45.59 -49.09 7.78
C LYS A 122 -46.56 -49.83 8.73
N ILE A 123 -46.25 -49.94 10.01
CA ILE A 123 -47.12 -50.55 11.04
C ILE A 123 -48.40 -49.73 11.17
N ILE A 124 -48.32 -48.41 11.35
CA ILE A 124 -49.48 -47.53 11.47
C ILE A 124 -50.36 -47.57 10.21
N LYS A 125 -49.81 -47.66 9.01
CA LYS A 125 -50.57 -47.81 7.77
C LYS A 125 -51.39 -49.13 7.76
N ASN A 126 -50.79 -50.20 8.24
CA ASN A 126 -51.53 -51.46 8.39
C ASN A 126 -52.70 -51.36 9.46
N GLU A 127 -52.42 -50.65 10.57
CA GLU A 127 -53.44 -50.37 11.60
C GLU A 127 -54.59 -49.51 11.05
N ILE A 128 -54.28 -48.50 10.26
CA ILE A 128 -55.24 -47.64 9.55
C ILE A 128 -56.17 -48.51 8.67
N ASN A 129 -55.57 -49.38 7.86
CA ASN A 129 -56.32 -50.25 6.97
C ASN A 129 -57.27 -51.16 7.79
N PHE A 130 -56.78 -51.74 8.87
CA PHE A 130 -57.61 -52.56 9.76
C PHE A 130 -58.78 -51.79 10.43
N ASN A 131 -58.45 -50.63 11.03
CA ASN A 131 -59.44 -49.78 11.68
C ASN A 131 -60.44 -49.20 10.68
N LYS A 132 -60.05 -48.95 9.44
CA LYS A 132 -60.94 -48.53 8.35
C LYS A 132 -61.95 -49.62 8.01
N LEU A 133 -61.48 -50.85 7.80
CA LEU A 133 -62.35 -51.99 7.50
C LEU A 133 -63.37 -52.20 8.62
N GLU A 134 -62.92 -52.09 9.88
CA GLU A 134 -63.83 -52.22 11.03
C GLU A 134 -64.84 -51.06 11.08
N PHE A 135 -64.42 -49.83 10.82
CA PHE A 135 -65.34 -48.70 10.79
C PHE A 135 -66.36 -48.83 9.64
N ASP A 136 -65.94 -49.24 8.44
CA ASP A 136 -66.85 -49.49 7.31
C ASP A 136 -67.84 -50.59 7.60
N ARG A 137 -67.41 -51.67 8.29
CA ARG A 137 -68.27 -52.74 8.75
C ARG A 137 -69.33 -52.22 9.74
N GLN A 138 -68.95 -51.41 10.72
CA GLN A 138 -69.92 -50.88 11.73
C GLN A 138 -70.90 -49.88 11.09
N ILE A 139 -70.53 -49.15 10.05
CA ILE A 139 -71.42 -48.30 9.25
C ILE A 139 -72.50 -49.17 8.59
N GLU A 140 -72.10 -50.26 7.95
CA GLU A 140 -73.04 -51.19 7.31
C GLU A 140 -74.01 -51.82 8.30
N LEU A 141 -73.57 -52.30 9.48
CA LEU A 141 -74.38 -52.85 10.53
C LEU A 141 -75.40 -51.83 11.08
N ASN A 142 -74.96 -50.60 11.27
CA ASN A 142 -75.81 -49.51 11.73
C ASN A 142 -76.89 -49.15 10.69
N ARG A 143 -76.50 -49.12 9.37
CA ARG A 143 -77.45 -48.92 8.27
C ARG A 143 -78.54 -50.00 8.22
N LYS A 144 -78.18 -51.26 8.53
CA LYS A 144 -79.09 -52.36 8.61
C LYS A 144 -79.91 -52.42 9.93
N LYS A 145 -79.71 -51.38 10.81
CA LYS A 145 -80.32 -51.25 12.13
C LYS A 145 -80.05 -52.42 13.10
N VAL A 146 -78.91 -53.12 12.91
CA VAL A 146 -78.51 -54.29 13.75
C VAL A 146 -77.31 -53.90 14.63
N GLY A 147 -76.65 -52.79 14.40
CA GLY A 147 -75.46 -52.29 15.12
C GLY A 147 -75.80 -51.32 16.24
N LEU A 148 -74.98 -51.30 17.31
CA LEU A 148 -75.01 -50.31 18.38
C LEU A 148 -74.33 -49.02 17.97
N LYS A 149 -74.96 -47.87 18.25
CA LYS A 149 -74.34 -46.56 17.99
C LYS A 149 -73.00 -46.40 18.69
N LYS A 150 -72.85 -46.95 19.87
CA LYS A 150 -71.61 -46.95 20.65
C LYS A 150 -70.47 -47.61 19.90
N ASP A 151 -70.66 -48.75 19.26
CA ASP A 151 -69.63 -49.49 18.52
C ASP A 151 -69.18 -48.74 17.28
N LEU A 152 -70.13 -48.06 16.62
CA LEU A 152 -69.82 -47.19 15.48
C LEU A 152 -68.95 -46.01 15.91
N GLU A 153 -69.29 -45.33 17.00
CA GLU A 153 -68.52 -44.20 17.51
C GLU A 153 -67.11 -44.62 17.97
N GLU A 154 -66.97 -45.79 18.58
CA GLU A 154 -65.69 -46.36 19.00
C GLU A 154 -64.82 -46.70 17.78
N ALA A 155 -65.36 -47.35 16.77
CA ALA A 155 -64.66 -47.68 15.55
C ALA A 155 -64.23 -46.40 14.81
N ARG A 156 -65.05 -45.38 14.75
CA ARG A 156 -64.74 -44.06 14.20
C ARG A 156 -63.61 -43.38 14.95
N PHE A 157 -63.62 -43.43 16.26
CA PHE A 157 -62.59 -42.89 17.10
C PHE A 157 -61.21 -43.58 16.86
N LYS A 158 -61.20 -44.93 16.82
CA LYS A 158 -59.95 -45.69 16.53
C LYS A 158 -59.40 -45.37 15.17
N PHE A 159 -60.23 -45.28 14.13
CA PHE A 159 -59.80 -44.92 12.79
C PHE A 159 -59.22 -43.48 12.73
N LYS A 160 -59.90 -42.49 13.33
CA LYS A 160 -59.43 -41.15 13.42
C LYS A 160 -58.09 -41.05 14.19
N LYS A 161 -57.97 -41.79 15.30
CA LYS A 161 -56.75 -41.84 16.12
C LYS A 161 -55.56 -42.39 15.32
N SER A 162 -55.78 -43.48 14.54
CA SER A 162 -54.70 -44.02 13.71
C SER A 162 -54.24 -43.05 12.57
N LEU A 163 -55.16 -42.29 11.94
CA LEU A 163 -54.84 -41.26 10.98
C LEU A 163 -54.00 -40.14 11.61
N LEU A 164 -54.36 -39.69 12.82
CA LEU A 164 -53.61 -38.71 13.55
C LEU A 164 -52.18 -39.19 13.88
N SER A 165 -52.06 -40.47 14.25
CA SER A 165 -50.77 -41.12 14.51
C SER A 165 -49.90 -41.18 13.26
N GLU A 166 -50.46 -41.41 12.07
CA GLU A 166 -49.73 -41.35 10.80
C GLU A 166 -49.21 -39.96 10.55
N THR A 167 -50.07 -38.93 10.66
CA THR A 167 -49.66 -37.52 10.44
C THR A 167 -48.54 -37.12 11.38
N LYS A 168 -48.63 -37.52 12.67
CA LYS A 168 -47.57 -37.27 13.66
C LYS A 168 -46.25 -37.92 13.25
N LEU A 169 -46.28 -39.15 12.76
CA LEU A 169 -45.09 -39.90 12.37
C LEU A 169 -44.45 -39.35 11.10
N GLN A 170 -45.29 -38.92 10.13
CA GLN A 170 -44.82 -38.23 8.93
C GLN A 170 -44.11 -36.91 9.28
N SER A 171 -44.65 -36.14 10.24
CA SER A 171 -43.98 -34.94 10.76
C SER A 171 -42.64 -35.30 11.38
N GLN A 172 -42.54 -36.35 12.20
CA GLN A 172 -41.29 -36.79 12.82
C GLN A 172 -40.24 -37.23 11.77
N ILE A 173 -40.65 -37.86 10.68
CA ILE A 173 -39.77 -38.21 9.56
C ILE A 173 -39.24 -36.94 8.90
N LYS A 174 -40.11 -35.98 8.61
CA LYS A 174 -39.73 -34.69 8.03
C LYS A 174 -38.75 -33.94 8.93
N ASP A 175 -39.08 -33.84 10.23
CA ASP A 175 -38.23 -33.18 11.23
C ASP A 175 -36.82 -33.81 11.29
N ALA A 176 -36.72 -35.14 11.18
CA ALA A 176 -35.45 -35.86 11.17
C ALA A 176 -34.62 -35.55 9.91
N VAL A 177 -35.26 -35.42 8.73
CA VAL A 177 -34.59 -35.02 7.48
C VAL A 177 -34.14 -33.59 7.56
N ASP A 178 -35.05 -32.68 7.95
CA ASP A 178 -34.78 -31.24 8.02
C ASP A 178 -33.67 -30.93 9.04
N SER A 179 -33.69 -31.60 10.20
CA SER A 179 -32.65 -31.45 11.23
C SER A 179 -31.26 -31.89 10.73
N HIS A 180 -31.20 -33.00 10.00
CA HIS A 180 -29.95 -33.48 9.42
C HIS A 180 -29.44 -32.52 8.33
N GLN A 181 -30.32 -32.05 7.47
CA GLN A 181 -29.95 -31.06 6.44
C GLN A 181 -29.44 -29.75 7.06
N ALA A 182 -30.11 -29.28 8.12
CA ALA A 182 -29.67 -28.11 8.87
C ALA A 182 -28.27 -28.29 9.50
N TYR A 183 -28.00 -29.48 10.06
CA TYR A 183 -26.67 -29.82 10.58
C TYR A 183 -25.58 -29.74 9.49
N ILE A 184 -25.82 -30.37 8.33
CA ILE A 184 -24.86 -30.32 7.20
C ILE A 184 -24.68 -28.90 6.70
N ASN A 185 -25.76 -28.12 6.58
CA ASN A 185 -25.66 -26.71 6.14
C ASN A 185 -24.87 -25.85 7.14
N GLN A 186 -25.07 -26.08 8.44
CA GLN A 186 -24.32 -25.39 9.49
C GLN A 186 -22.81 -25.72 9.40
N MET A 187 -22.49 -27.03 9.22
CA MET A 187 -21.08 -27.44 9.02
C MET A 187 -20.46 -26.81 7.80
N LYS A 188 -21.17 -26.78 6.67
CA LYS A 188 -20.70 -26.08 5.45
C LYS A 188 -20.46 -24.61 5.69
N LYS A 189 -21.35 -23.94 6.41
CA LYS A 189 -21.20 -22.52 6.74
C LYS A 189 -19.93 -22.29 7.57
N THR A 190 -19.76 -23.05 8.65
CA THR A 190 -18.57 -22.94 9.50
C THR A 190 -17.28 -23.19 8.72
N LYS A 191 -17.26 -24.22 7.85
CA LYS A 191 -16.09 -24.54 7.04
C LYS A 191 -15.80 -23.48 5.95
N ASN A 192 -16.83 -22.85 5.39
CA ASN A 192 -16.65 -21.73 4.47
C ASN A 192 -16.09 -20.48 5.17
N GLU A 193 -16.51 -20.21 6.40
CA GLU A 193 -15.97 -19.12 7.22
C GLU A 193 -14.49 -19.38 7.57
N GLU A 194 -14.16 -20.63 7.95
CA GLU A 194 -12.76 -21.06 8.15
C GLU A 194 -11.94 -20.90 6.88
N LEU A 195 -12.43 -21.36 5.74
CA LEU A 195 -11.77 -21.25 4.43
C LEU A 195 -11.49 -19.80 4.06
N LYS A 196 -12.49 -18.92 4.25
CA LYS A 196 -12.33 -17.48 3.99
C LYS A 196 -11.22 -16.88 4.86
N SER A 197 -11.23 -17.17 6.17
CA SER A 197 -10.19 -16.69 7.09
C SER A 197 -8.79 -17.17 6.70
N LEU A 198 -8.66 -18.42 6.25
CA LEU A 198 -7.40 -18.98 5.77
C LEU A 198 -6.92 -18.30 4.48
N ILE A 199 -7.83 -18.00 3.54
CA ILE A 199 -7.50 -17.27 2.31
C ILE A 199 -7.03 -15.85 2.62
N ASP A 200 -7.74 -15.13 3.50
CA ASP A 200 -7.36 -13.77 3.90
C ASP A 200 -5.98 -13.76 4.57
N SER A 201 -5.71 -14.78 5.42
CA SER A 201 -4.40 -14.99 6.05
C SER A 201 -3.30 -15.32 5.03
N ASP A 202 -3.59 -16.14 4.01
CA ASP A 202 -2.64 -16.47 2.93
C ASP A 202 -2.23 -15.22 2.15
N ILE A 203 -3.21 -14.39 1.78
CA ILE A 203 -2.96 -13.12 1.08
C ILE A 203 -2.06 -12.21 1.91
N ALA A 204 -2.40 -12.00 3.19
CA ALA A 204 -1.62 -11.13 4.08
C ALA A 204 -0.17 -11.63 4.27
N MET A 205 0.01 -12.96 4.42
CA MET A 205 1.35 -13.54 4.55
C MET A 205 2.15 -13.47 3.25
N ARG A 206 1.53 -13.60 2.08
CA ARG A 206 2.21 -13.42 0.78
C ARG A 206 2.65 -11.98 0.57
N GLU A 207 1.80 -11.01 0.88
CA GLU A 207 2.15 -9.59 0.83
C GLU A 207 3.31 -9.27 1.77
N LYS A 208 3.25 -9.79 3.01
CA LYS A 208 4.36 -9.66 3.96
C LYS A 208 5.66 -10.25 3.39
N LEU A 209 5.59 -11.44 2.81
CA LEU A 209 6.77 -12.09 2.21
C LEU A 209 7.36 -11.29 1.04
N ILE A 210 6.51 -10.68 0.22
CA ILE A 210 6.94 -9.80 -0.88
C ILE A 210 7.68 -8.59 -0.32
N LYS A 211 7.12 -7.94 0.72
CA LYS A 211 7.77 -6.80 1.40
C LYS A 211 9.11 -7.19 1.98
N LEU A 212 9.19 -8.30 2.72
CA LEU A 212 10.43 -8.80 3.31
C LEU A 212 11.50 -9.13 2.24
N LYS A 213 11.10 -9.74 1.12
CA LYS A 213 12.01 -10.02 0.00
C LYS A 213 12.50 -8.75 -0.71
N ARG A 214 11.68 -7.70 -0.74
CA ARG A 214 12.11 -6.38 -1.24
C ARG A 214 13.17 -5.80 -0.31
N ASN A 215 12.91 -5.76 0.98
CA ASN A 215 13.87 -5.29 1.98
C ASN A 215 15.18 -6.08 1.92
N GLN A 216 15.13 -7.39 1.59
CA GLN A 216 16.32 -8.22 1.43
C GLN A 216 17.23 -7.75 0.29
N LYS A 217 16.69 -7.10 -0.74
CA LYS A 217 17.51 -6.50 -1.80
C LYS A 217 18.19 -5.21 -1.34
N ASP A 218 17.61 -4.53 -0.38
CA ASP A 218 18.06 -3.25 0.14
C ASP A 218 19.03 -3.43 1.34
N VAL A 219 19.44 -4.66 1.66
CA VAL A 219 20.47 -4.95 2.68
C VAL A 219 21.82 -4.32 2.35
N GLU A 220 22.11 -4.17 1.07
CA GLU A 220 23.23 -3.37 0.58
C GLU A 220 22.71 -2.01 0.12
N LEU A 221 23.06 -0.96 0.88
CA LEU A 221 22.71 0.40 0.52
C LEU A 221 23.61 0.89 -0.61
N LEU A 222 23.00 1.11 -1.77
CA LEU A 222 23.70 1.51 -2.98
C LEU A 222 23.62 3.02 -3.20
N SER A 223 24.65 3.59 -3.83
CA SER A 223 24.63 4.99 -4.27
C SER A 223 23.64 5.16 -5.44
N PRO A 224 22.65 6.06 -5.33
CA PRO A 224 21.72 6.33 -6.44
C PRO A 224 22.36 7.17 -7.56
N ILE A 225 23.47 7.88 -7.27
CA ILE A 225 24.15 8.77 -8.19
C ILE A 225 25.67 8.67 -8.02
N SER A 226 26.41 9.11 -9.03
CA SER A 226 27.86 9.35 -8.90
C SER A 226 28.10 10.73 -8.30
N GLY A 227 29.00 10.81 -7.33
CA GLY A 227 29.28 12.06 -6.62
C GLY A 227 30.29 11.91 -5.50
N THR A 228 30.39 12.95 -4.67
CA THR A 228 31.26 12.96 -3.49
C THR A 228 30.41 13.00 -2.23
N ILE A 229 30.79 12.20 -1.21
CA ILE A 229 30.11 12.20 0.08
C ILE A 229 30.40 13.51 0.80
N LEU A 230 29.33 14.28 1.05
CA LEU A 230 29.42 15.57 1.75
C LEU A 230 29.49 15.37 3.26
N LYS A 231 28.59 14.53 3.78
CA LYS A 231 28.43 14.32 5.22
C LYS A 231 27.95 12.90 5.47
N LEU A 232 28.51 12.26 6.49
CA LEU A 232 27.98 11.08 7.13
C LEU A 232 27.18 11.56 8.37
N GLU A 233 25.95 11.11 8.52
CA GLU A 233 25.20 11.38 9.75
C GLU A 233 25.83 10.63 10.92
N ASP A 234 25.50 11.00 12.17
CA ASP A 234 26.11 10.48 13.41
C ASP A 234 25.78 8.99 13.66
N ASN A 235 25.85 8.18 12.62
CA ASN A 235 25.58 6.74 12.64
C ASN A 235 26.91 5.96 12.70
N PHE A 236 26.91 4.90 13.50
CA PHE A 236 28.06 4.00 13.65
C PHE A 236 27.65 2.53 13.45
N GLU A 237 28.62 1.66 13.28
CA GLU A 237 28.39 0.23 13.17
C GLU A 237 27.68 -0.28 14.45
N GLY A 238 26.52 -0.91 14.29
CA GLY A 238 25.62 -1.33 15.37
C GLY A 238 24.46 -0.37 15.67
N SER A 239 24.42 0.83 15.07
CA SER A 239 23.27 1.72 15.20
C SER A 239 22.02 1.14 14.54
N VAL A 240 20.88 1.38 15.16
CA VAL A 240 19.55 1.12 14.58
C VAL A 240 19.15 2.32 13.76
N ILE A 241 18.66 2.09 12.55
CA ILE A 241 18.14 3.13 11.63
C ILE A 241 16.68 2.83 11.35
N GLU A 242 15.84 3.87 11.44
CA GLU A 242 14.43 3.81 11.10
C GLU A 242 14.18 4.15 9.62
N PRO A 243 13.04 3.77 9.03
CA PRO A 243 12.67 4.14 7.68
C PRO A 243 12.60 5.66 7.51
N GLY A 244 13.35 6.19 6.55
CA GLY A 244 13.42 7.63 6.28
C GLY A 244 14.61 8.34 6.94
N ASP A 245 15.32 7.68 7.86
CA ASP A 245 16.54 8.24 8.41
C ASP A 245 17.62 8.35 7.34
N SER A 246 18.30 9.50 7.29
CA SER A 246 19.42 9.75 6.41
C SER A 246 20.69 9.11 6.96
N LEU A 247 21.40 8.36 6.11
CA LEU A 247 22.70 7.81 6.46
C LEU A 247 23.83 8.74 6.02
N LEU A 248 23.72 9.29 4.84
CA LEU A 248 24.73 10.20 4.27
C LEU A 248 24.12 11.08 3.17
N THR A 249 24.84 12.15 2.85
CA THR A 249 24.49 13.09 1.79
C THR A 249 25.54 13.05 0.69
N ILE A 250 25.12 12.91 -0.57
CA ILE A 250 25.99 12.89 -1.75
C ILE A 250 25.80 14.19 -2.55
N VAL A 251 26.90 14.86 -2.88
CA VAL A 251 26.95 15.94 -3.84
C VAL A 251 27.19 15.33 -5.21
N PRO A 252 26.30 15.52 -6.19
CA PRO A 252 26.45 14.94 -7.52
C PRO A 252 27.64 15.53 -8.27
N GLU A 253 28.38 14.70 -8.99
CA GLU A 253 29.43 15.14 -9.92
C GLU A 253 28.89 15.18 -11.36
N ASN A 254 29.61 15.93 -12.21
CA ASN A 254 29.33 16.09 -13.65
C ASN A 254 27.91 16.57 -13.98
N VAL A 255 27.32 17.38 -13.10
CA VAL A 255 26.02 17.97 -13.31
C VAL A 255 26.15 19.37 -13.87
N ASP A 256 25.29 19.75 -14.80
CA ASP A 256 25.22 21.09 -15.33
C ASP A 256 25.06 22.11 -14.18
N ILE A 257 26.05 23.01 -14.11
CA ILE A 257 26.06 24.10 -13.13
C ILE A 257 25.22 25.25 -13.68
N HIS A 258 24.35 25.76 -12.86
CA HIS A 258 23.60 26.97 -13.15
C HIS A 258 23.69 27.94 -11.98
N VAL A 259 23.30 29.18 -12.20
CA VAL A 259 23.25 30.18 -11.17
C VAL A 259 21.78 30.49 -10.84
N LEU A 260 21.43 30.43 -9.57
CA LEU A 260 20.15 30.91 -9.07
C LEU A 260 20.35 32.36 -8.65
N ILE A 261 19.54 33.27 -9.20
CA ILE A 261 19.56 34.69 -8.85
C ILE A 261 18.24 35.08 -8.20
N ASP A 262 18.28 35.93 -7.19
CA ASP A 262 17.10 36.43 -6.48
C ASP A 262 16.80 37.84 -7.00
N ILE A 263 15.58 38.00 -7.53
CA ILE A 263 15.11 39.21 -8.22
C ILE A 263 14.10 39.91 -7.32
N ASP A 264 14.37 41.17 -6.98
CA ASP A 264 13.45 42.00 -6.22
C ASP A 264 12.09 42.15 -6.99
N PRO A 265 10.94 41.99 -6.35
CA PRO A 265 9.64 42.20 -6.96
C PRO A 265 9.45 43.55 -7.65
N LYS A 266 10.13 44.59 -7.15
CA LYS A 266 10.12 45.92 -7.77
C LYS A 266 10.73 45.95 -9.17
N ASN A 267 11.63 45.00 -9.46
CA ASN A 267 12.38 44.91 -10.70
C ASN A 267 11.88 43.82 -11.65
N ILE A 268 10.93 43.01 -11.24
CA ILE A 268 10.45 41.83 -12.01
C ILE A 268 9.92 42.20 -13.41
N THR A 269 9.29 43.37 -13.55
CA THR A 269 8.78 43.86 -14.84
C THR A 269 9.88 44.21 -15.85
N ASN A 270 11.12 44.41 -15.38
CA ASN A 270 12.27 44.73 -16.20
C ASN A 270 13.10 43.48 -16.52
N VAL A 271 12.72 42.29 -16.04
CA VAL A 271 13.50 41.07 -16.26
C VAL A 271 12.63 40.12 -17.10
N PHE A 272 13.20 39.52 -18.13
CA PHE A 272 12.52 38.59 -19.02
C PHE A 272 13.37 37.35 -19.30
N GLU A 273 12.73 36.26 -19.61
CA GLU A 273 13.42 35.03 -20.02
C GLU A 273 14.22 35.26 -21.30
N GLY A 274 15.43 34.75 -21.33
CA GLY A 274 16.39 35.01 -22.43
C GLY A 274 17.31 36.18 -22.21
N ALA A 275 17.12 37.01 -21.16
CA ALA A 275 17.99 38.13 -20.85
C ALA A 275 19.43 37.67 -20.56
N LYS A 276 20.42 38.46 -21.04
CA LYS A 276 21.84 38.24 -20.75
C LYS A 276 22.13 38.66 -19.31
N VAL A 277 22.86 37.82 -18.59
CA VAL A 277 23.20 38.05 -17.18
C VAL A 277 24.73 38.03 -17.07
N LYS A 278 25.30 39.07 -16.50
CA LYS A 278 26.70 39.12 -16.10
C LYS A 278 26.79 38.66 -14.66
N ILE A 279 27.58 37.62 -14.42
CA ILE A 279 27.70 36.96 -13.13
C ILE A 279 29.11 37.21 -12.59
N LEU A 280 29.17 37.77 -11.42
CA LEU A 280 30.37 38.08 -10.69
C LEU A 280 30.48 37.17 -9.49
N LEU A 281 31.59 36.45 -9.36
CA LEU A 281 31.83 35.61 -8.18
C LEU A 281 32.28 36.48 -7.02
N ASP A 282 31.57 36.44 -5.90
CA ASP A 282 31.90 37.26 -4.71
C ASP A 282 33.29 36.89 -4.14
N ALA A 283 33.71 35.62 -4.31
CA ALA A 283 35.02 35.12 -3.91
C ALA A 283 36.17 35.64 -4.80
N MET A 284 35.86 36.22 -5.97
CA MET A 284 36.86 36.66 -6.97
C MET A 284 36.56 38.05 -7.50
N PRO A 285 37.36 39.10 -7.12
CA PRO A 285 37.16 40.44 -7.63
C PRO A 285 37.20 40.49 -9.17
N SER A 286 36.12 40.97 -9.77
CA SER A 286 35.92 40.97 -11.23
C SER A 286 36.97 41.74 -12.03
N GLN A 287 37.58 42.75 -11.42
CA GLN A 287 38.66 43.54 -12.01
C GLN A 287 39.91 42.71 -12.34
N LYS A 288 40.19 41.67 -11.51
CA LYS A 288 41.34 40.77 -11.69
C LYS A 288 40.95 39.47 -12.41
N HIS A 289 39.78 38.96 -12.13
CA HIS A 289 39.39 37.60 -12.51
C HIS A 289 38.34 37.55 -13.62
N GLY A 290 37.73 38.68 -14.00
CA GLY A 290 36.73 38.71 -15.06
C GLY A 290 35.32 38.40 -14.56
N GLU A 291 34.45 37.99 -15.49
CA GLU A 291 33.03 37.73 -15.23
C GLU A 291 32.58 36.48 -16.01
N LEU A 292 31.55 35.80 -15.49
CA LEU A 292 30.83 34.78 -16.24
C LEU A 292 29.65 35.44 -16.97
N VAL A 293 29.34 34.94 -18.13
CA VAL A 293 28.17 35.38 -18.88
C VAL A 293 27.16 34.23 -18.95
N GLY A 294 25.95 34.53 -18.55
CA GLY A 294 24.85 33.58 -18.57
C GLY A 294 23.64 34.13 -19.31
N LYS A 295 22.67 33.24 -19.51
CA LYS A 295 21.37 33.53 -20.07
C LYS A 295 20.31 33.10 -19.08
N LEU A 296 19.37 33.98 -18.76
CA LEU A 296 18.23 33.67 -17.89
C LEU A 296 17.29 32.70 -18.63
N ILE A 297 17.11 31.49 -18.07
CA ILE A 297 16.29 30.44 -18.69
C ILE A 297 14.85 30.55 -18.23
N SER A 298 14.63 30.71 -16.91
CA SER A 298 13.31 30.75 -16.32
C SER A 298 13.28 31.67 -15.11
N ILE A 299 12.09 32.18 -14.81
CA ILE A 299 11.78 32.96 -13.61
C ILE A 299 10.67 32.23 -12.87
N SER A 300 10.78 32.08 -11.55
CA SER A 300 9.72 31.49 -10.74
C SER A 300 8.44 32.32 -10.88
N LYS A 301 7.29 31.64 -10.88
CA LYS A 301 5.98 32.30 -10.91
C LYS A 301 5.51 32.74 -9.53
N ASP A 302 6.23 32.32 -8.49
CA ASP A 302 5.92 32.62 -7.10
C ASP A 302 7.16 33.12 -6.37
N THR A 303 6.97 33.91 -5.33
CA THR A 303 8.02 34.45 -4.49
C THR A 303 8.40 33.45 -3.39
N ARG A 304 9.68 33.47 -2.98
CA ARG A 304 10.16 32.79 -1.78
C ARG A 304 10.54 33.83 -0.74
N ASP A 305 10.22 33.53 0.51
CA ASP A 305 10.70 34.32 1.63
C ASP A 305 12.15 33.96 1.91
N GLU A 306 13.03 34.96 1.84
CA GLU A 306 14.43 34.83 2.26
C GLU A 306 14.67 35.77 3.45
N ASP A 307 15.37 35.26 4.46
CA ASP A 307 15.86 36.07 5.58
C ASP A 307 17.14 36.81 5.14
N ILE A 308 16.99 38.05 4.70
CA ILE A 308 18.12 38.93 4.42
C ILE A 308 18.32 39.87 5.61
N SER A 309 19.34 39.60 6.41
CA SER A 309 19.72 40.45 7.57
C SER A 309 18.61 40.62 8.62
N GLY A 310 17.75 39.58 8.83
CA GLY A 310 16.67 39.60 9.83
C GLY A 310 15.35 40.22 9.36
N GLU A 311 15.26 40.64 8.08
CA GLU A 311 13.99 41.00 7.45
C GLU A 311 13.57 39.92 6.44
N LYS A 312 12.34 39.42 6.56
CA LYS A 312 11.75 38.53 5.56
C LYS A 312 11.47 39.33 4.30
N SER A 313 12.20 39.04 3.25
CA SER A 313 12.00 39.63 1.93
C SER A 313 11.56 38.59 0.92
N SER A 314 10.42 38.82 0.29
CA SER A 314 9.90 37.91 -0.76
C SER A 314 10.59 38.21 -2.07
N MET A 315 11.31 37.26 -2.64
CA MET A 315 12.09 37.39 -3.88
C MET A 315 11.61 36.40 -4.95
N TYR A 316 11.66 36.80 -6.22
CA TYR A 316 11.51 35.88 -7.35
C TYR A 316 12.84 35.21 -7.66
N ARG A 317 12.83 33.92 -7.94
CA ARG A 317 14.02 33.14 -8.25
C ARG A 317 14.17 32.96 -9.77
N GLY A 318 15.30 33.42 -10.31
CA GLY A 318 15.69 33.23 -11.71
C GLY A 318 16.76 32.16 -11.85
N LYS A 319 16.61 31.25 -12.83
CA LYS A 319 17.61 30.23 -13.19
C LYS A 319 18.39 30.71 -14.38
N VAL A 320 19.71 30.84 -14.22
CA VAL A 320 20.64 31.34 -15.25
C VAL A 320 21.60 30.24 -15.69
N LYS A 321 21.61 29.88 -16.97
CA LYS A 321 22.59 28.97 -17.55
C LYS A 321 23.85 29.76 -17.92
N ILE A 322 25.01 29.28 -17.52
CA ILE A 322 26.32 29.86 -17.90
C ILE A 322 26.57 29.50 -19.37
N VAL A 323 26.82 30.51 -20.21
CA VAL A 323 27.06 30.36 -21.64
C VAL A 323 28.53 30.58 -21.95
N GLU A 324 29.18 31.57 -21.32
CA GLU A 324 30.58 31.91 -21.54
C GLU A 324 31.30 32.01 -20.19
N ASN A 325 32.47 31.40 -20.12
CA ASN A 325 33.38 31.54 -18.99
C ASN A 325 34.53 32.45 -19.36
N ASN A 326 34.44 33.72 -18.97
CA ASN A 326 35.44 34.74 -19.23
C ASN A 326 36.34 35.01 -18.01
N LEU A 327 36.47 34.01 -17.13
CA LEU A 327 37.35 34.10 -15.96
C LEU A 327 38.83 34.07 -16.40
N ARG A 328 39.66 34.92 -15.75
CA ARG A 328 41.09 35.04 -15.99
C ARG A 328 41.85 34.89 -14.68
N ASN A 329 43.12 34.49 -14.76
CA ASN A 329 44.01 34.38 -13.60
C ASN A 329 43.41 33.49 -12.48
N THR A 330 42.68 32.43 -12.84
CA THR A 330 42.17 31.46 -11.89
C THR A 330 43.27 30.43 -11.53
N PRO A 331 43.27 29.85 -10.31
CA PRO A 331 44.12 28.71 -9.97
C PRO A 331 43.92 27.57 -10.96
N LYS A 332 44.96 26.75 -11.21
CA LYS A 332 44.92 25.67 -12.21
C LYS A 332 43.79 24.64 -11.97
N ASP A 333 43.40 24.45 -10.70
CA ASP A 333 42.38 23.47 -10.28
C ASP A 333 41.06 24.14 -9.87
N PHE A 334 40.84 25.40 -10.29
CA PHE A 334 39.61 26.12 -9.96
C PHE A 334 38.41 25.55 -10.71
N ALA A 335 37.43 25.02 -9.96
CA ALA A 335 36.12 24.65 -10.43
C ALA A 335 35.06 25.50 -9.75
N LEU A 336 33.96 25.78 -10.46
CA LEU A 336 32.79 26.39 -9.84
C LEU A 336 32.16 25.38 -8.91
N LEU A 337 32.05 25.71 -7.63
CA LEU A 337 31.47 24.84 -6.62
C LEU A 337 30.04 25.29 -6.30
N PRO A 338 29.08 24.37 -6.15
CA PRO A 338 27.77 24.68 -5.64
C PRO A 338 27.86 25.40 -4.29
N GLY A 339 26.95 26.35 -4.06
CA GLY A 339 26.95 27.15 -2.84
C GLY A 339 27.83 28.43 -2.90
N MET A 340 28.62 28.64 -3.93
CA MET A 340 29.37 29.91 -4.12
C MET A 340 28.41 31.06 -4.31
N ASN A 341 28.57 32.14 -3.53
CA ASN A 341 27.79 33.36 -3.67
C ASN A 341 28.22 34.14 -4.92
N VAL A 342 27.24 34.71 -5.58
CA VAL A 342 27.44 35.50 -6.80
C VAL A 342 26.59 36.77 -6.78
N SER A 343 27.09 37.79 -7.44
CA SER A 343 26.33 38.99 -7.77
C SER A 343 26.00 38.97 -9.26
N GLY A 344 24.71 39.07 -9.60
CA GLY A 344 24.22 39.04 -10.98
C GLY A 344 23.76 40.42 -11.46
N ASN A 345 24.12 40.78 -12.68
CA ASN A 345 23.61 41.98 -13.35
C ASN A 345 22.80 41.54 -14.58
N VAL A 346 21.49 41.55 -14.48
CA VAL A 346 20.59 41.21 -15.59
C VAL A 346 20.47 42.41 -16.52
N ILE A 347 20.83 42.22 -17.79
CA ILE A 347 20.74 43.24 -18.83
C ILE A 347 19.36 43.22 -19.43
N SER A 348 18.51 44.18 -19.05
CA SER A 348 17.12 44.22 -19.44
C SER A 348 16.80 45.13 -20.63
N GLY A 349 17.77 45.83 -21.15
CA GLY A 349 17.59 46.63 -22.36
C GLY A 349 18.49 47.85 -22.41
N THR A 350 18.51 48.52 -23.58
CA THR A 350 19.21 49.79 -23.79
C THR A 350 18.18 50.92 -23.84
N ARG A 351 18.38 51.96 -23.06
CA ARG A 351 17.59 53.20 -23.18
C ARG A 351 18.39 54.21 -24.01
N PRO A 352 17.80 54.89 -25.01
CA PRO A 352 18.48 55.98 -25.71
C PRO A 352 18.77 57.13 -24.73
N LEU A 353 19.95 57.69 -24.85
CA LEU A 353 20.46 58.76 -23.95
C LEU A 353 19.46 59.95 -23.81
N ILE A 354 18.71 60.24 -24.87
CA ILE A 354 17.71 61.31 -24.90
C ILE A 354 16.62 61.12 -23.84
N THR A 355 16.31 59.89 -23.44
CA THR A 355 15.31 59.60 -22.42
C THR A 355 15.71 60.15 -21.04
N TYR A 356 17.02 60.20 -20.74
CA TYR A 356 17.53 60.81 -19.50
C TYR A 356 17.31 62.30 -19.41
N LEU A 357 17.30 62.97 -20.55
CA LEU A 357 17.09 64.44 -20.64
C LEU A 357 15.59 64.78 -20.56
N ILE A 358 14.75 63.93 -21.14
CA ILE A 358 13.32 64.21 -21.27
C ILE A 358 12.54 63.70 -20.07
N TYR A 359 12.95 62.62 -19.40
CA TYR A 359 12.22 61.99 -18.30
C TYR A 359 11.93 62.94 -17.10
N PRO A 360 12.86 63.79 -16.63
CA PRO A 360 12.57 64.73 -15.57
C PRO A 360 11.46 65.72 -15.94
N VAL A 361 11.43 66.16 -17.20
CA VAL A 361 10.42 67.11 -17.71
C VAL A 361 9.04 66.43 -17.76
N ILE A 362 8.94 65.22 -18.29
CA ILE A 362 7.69 64.45 -18.34
C ILE A 362 7.17 64.12 -16.94
N LYS A 363 8.08 63.75 -16.01
CA LYS A 363 7.71 63.45 -14.62
C LYS A 363 7.11 64.68 -13.92
N THR A 364 7.69 65.87 -14.13
CA THR A 364 7.25 67.11 -13.54
C THR A 364 5.88 67.52 -14.10
N ILE A 365 5.65 67.35 -15.41
CA ILE A 365 4.35 67.64 -16.07
C ILE A 365 3.27 66.66 -15.56
N ASN A 366 3.55 65.37 -15.49
CA ASN A 366 2.59 64.37 -15.00
C ASN A 366 2.23 64.54 -13.51
N THR A 367 3.18 65.05 -12.69
CA THR A 367 2.95 65.33 -11.28
C THR A 367 2.16 66.61 -11.09
N ALA A 368 2.43 67.64 -11.94
CA ALA A 368 1.72 68.92 -11.90
C ALA A 368 0.25 68.85 -12.47
N MET A 369 -0.04 67.84 -13.30
CA MET A 369 -1.39 67.61 -13.85
C MET A 369 -2.26 66.64 -12.99
N ARG A 370 -1.75 66.13 -11.90
CA ARG A 370 -2.55 65.41 -10.89
C ARG A 370 -2.86 66.39 -9.73
N GLU A 371 -3.85 67.23 -9.96
CA GLU A 371 -4.54 67.85 -8.81
C GLU A 371 -5.43 66.83 -8.09
N PRO A 372 -5.62 66.97 -6.76
CA PRO A 372 -6.26 66.03 -5.86
C PRO A 372 -7.72 65.78 -6.20
#